data_00d1daa73739e348960b9fa20feedbaf
#
_entry.id   00d1daa73739e348960b9fa20feedbaf
#
_cell.length_a   1.000
_cell.length_b   1.000
_cell.length_c   1.000
_cell.angle_alpha   90.00
_cell.angle_beta   90.00
_cell.angle_gamma   90.00
#
_symmetry.space_group_name_H-M   'P 1'
#
loop_
_entity.id
_entity.type
_entity.pdbx_description
1 polymer ?
#
loop_
_entity_poly.entity_id
_entity_poly.type
_entity_poly.pdbx_seq_one_letter_code
_entity_poly.pdbx_strand_id
1 'polypeptide(L)'
;MRTSISLLLSTAAVSLAWIFSGQGAWAQQSATSTEAAAHIVVTVEPKHGSSPPEIRKEDVMVYEGHDRDQVVDWIPLQGDHAGLQLFVLIDDESGMSLGTQLDDIRKFIESQPPTTKVGVAYMQNGIARVAQDPTSDHAQAAKALRLPMGAGGVNASPYFSLSDLVKKWPATNERRAVLMISDGIDRYYGTGDLQDPYLDAAIDDAGKAGIIVSAIYTPGAGHFAHSYWQSYWGQIYLSELADKTGGEAYYIGFTGAPVSFVPYLQTLEKRLQNQYLLSFLPKPEKKAGWRQIRLQSEIAGVDLISAGRVWVAAEEK
;
A
#
# COMPACT_ATOMS: atom_id res chain seq x y z
N MET A 1 66.70 43.61 -9.58
CA MET A 1 66.28 44.83 -10.28
C MET A 1 64.89 45.10 -9.74
N ARG A 2 64.72 46.01 -8.75
CA ARG A 2 64.32 47.44 -8.97
C ARG A 2 63.02 47.49 -9.70
N THR A 3 61.90 48.05 -9.27
CA THR A 3 61.59 49.25 -8.47
C THR A 3 60.09 49.18 -8.20
N SER A 4 59.52 49.33 -7.04
CA SER A 4 59.26 50.56 -6.22
C SER A 4 58.12 51.44 -6.77
N ILE A 5 57.26 51.85 -5.79
CA ILE A 5 56.62 53.17 -5.66
C ILE A 5 55.19 53.23 -6.25
N SER A 6 54.15 53.79 -5.66
CA SER A 6 53.82 54.53 -4.42
C SER A 6 52.29 54.61 -4.38
N LEU A 7 51.67 54.54 -3.25
CA LEU A 7 51.08 55.58 -2.42
C LEU A 7 50.25 56.64 -3.12
N LEU A 8 48.97 56.77 -2.77
CA LEU A 8 48.38 58.02 -2.36
C LEU A 8 47.05 57.81 -1.61
N LEU A 9 47.06 58.40 -0.45
CA LEU A 9 45.92 58.68 0.43
C LEU A 9 44.98 59.70 -0.20
N SER A 10 43.70 59.66 0.13
CA SER A 10 42.95 60.83 0.46
C SER A 10 41.70 60.49 1.25
N THR A 11 41.64 61.13 2.30
CA THR A 11 40.82 61.37 3.46
C THR A 11 39.48 62.04 3.15
N ALA A 12 38.59 61.91 4.14
CA ALA A 12 37.50 62.77 4.56
C ALA A 12 36.14 62.47 3.88
N ALA A 13 34.98 62.51 4.53
CA ALA A 13 34.60 63.18 5.75
C ALA A 13 33.31 62.55 6.31
N VAL A 14 33.22 62.61 7.57
CA VAL A 14 32.08 62.61 8.54
C VAL A 14 30.79 63.18 8.00
N SER A 15 29.68 62.50 8.24
CA SER A 15 28.39 63.12 8.55
C SER A 15 27.55 62.26 9.48
N LEU A 16 27.34 62.74 10.66
CA LEU A 16 26.33 62.36 11.65
C LEU A 16 24.93 62.46 11.04
N ALA A 17 24.00 61.58 11.36
CA ALA A 17 22.72 61.94 11.92
C ALA A 17 21.76 60.77 12.05
N TRP A 18 21.36 60.59 13.22
CA TRP A 18 20.01 60.48 13.79
C TRP A 18 19.38 59.10 13.83
N ILE A 19 19.32 58.69 15.04
CA ILE A 19 18.48 57.72 15.73
C ILE A 19 17.02 57.92 15.35
N PHE A 20 16.38 56.88 14.82
CA PHE A 20 14.95 56.68 15.00
C PHE A 20 14.76 55.26 15.56
N SER A 21 14.48 55.27 16.85
CA SER A 21 13.93 54.16 17.60
C SER A 21 12.52 53.81 17.06
N GLY A 22 12.46 52.89 16.13
CA GLY A 22 11.23 52.21 15.76
C GLY A 22 11.26 50.83 16.44
N GLN A 23 10.60 50.72 17.59
CA GLN A 23 10.24 49.45 18.17
C GLN A 23 9.25 48.77 17.22
N GLY A 24 9.76 48.08 16.20
CA GLY A 24 9.01 47.12 15.46
C GLY A 24 8.79 45.90 16.38
N ALA A 25 7.59 45.79 16.90
CA ALA A 25 7.11 44.57 17.52
C ALA A 25 7.34 43.45 16.52
N TRP A 26 8.37 42.63 16.80
CA TRP A 26 8.51 41.34 16.17
C TRP A 26 7.30 40.52 16.64
N ALA A 27 6.25 40.54 15.85
CA ALA A 27 5.23 39.53 15.95
C ALA A 27 5.98 38.21 15.80
N GLN A 28 6.19 37.52 16.90
CA GLN A 28 6.53 36.12 16.97
C GLN A 28 5.38 35.42 16.25
N GLN A 29 5.56 35.23 14.94
CA GLN A 29 4.78 34.26 14.22
C GLN A 29 5.10 32.94 14.91
N SER A 30 4.19 32.54 15.79
CA SER A 30 4.17 31.19 16.33
C SER A 30 4.27 30.29 15.10
N ALA A 31 5.43 29.67 14.92
CA ALA A 31 5.56 28.53 14.02
C ALA A 31 4.58 27.51 14.58
N THR A 32 3.39 27.46 14.00
CA THR A 32 2.48 26.36 14.18
C THR A 32 3.27 25.17 13.71
N SER A 33 3.72 24.33 14.62
CA SER A 33 4.23 23.02 14.31
C SER A 33 3.18 22.40 13.39
N THR A 34 3.53 22.21 12.11
CA THR A 34 2.63 21.54 11.17
C THR A 34 2.62 20.08 11.63
N GLU A 35 1.64 19.74 12.43
CA GLU A 35 1.38 18.34 12.77
C GLU A 35 1.34 17.56 11.45
N ALA A 36 2.23 16.61 11.30
CA ALA A 36 2.33 15.84 10.06
C ALA A 36 1.08 14.97 9.93
N ALA A 37 0.25 15.29 8.94
CA ALA A 37 -0.95 14.51 8.66
C ALA A 37 -0.57 13.06 8.31
N ALA A 38 -1.29 12.11 8.89
CA ALA A 38 -1.24 10.71 8.47
C ALA A 38 -2.14 10.50 7.25
N HIS A 39 -1.71 9.62 6.35
CA HIS A 39 -2.42 9.33 5.12
C HIS A 39 -2.73 7.83 5.02
N ILE A 40 -3.94 7.49 4.64
CA ILE A 40 -4.35 6.11 4.41
C ILE A 40 -5.32 6.02 3.24
N VAL A 41 -5.23 4.95 2.47
CA VAL A 41 -6.22 4.65 1.43
C VAL A 41 -7.40 3.92 2.05
N VAL A 42 -8.59 4.40 1.76
CA VAL A 42 -9.86 3.84 2.24
C VAL A 42 -10.69 3.37 1.05
N THR A 43 -11.15 2.14 1.08
CA THR A 43 -12.12 1.61 0.12
C THR A 43 -13.52 1.81 0.67
N VAL A 44 -14.40 2.42 -0.12
CA VAL A 44 -15.81 2.63 0.24
C VAL A 44 -16.66 1.53 -0.41
N GLU A 45 -17.35 0.76 0.43
CA GLU A 45 -18.19 -0.34 -0.03
C GLU A 45 -19.66 -0.14 0.36
N PRO A 46 -20.59 -0.36 -0.58
CA PRO A 46 -22.00 -0.35 -0.24
C PRO A 46 -22.37 -1.64 0.50
N LYS A 47 -23.11 -1.54 1.61
CA LYS A 47 -23.70 -2.71 2.30
C LYS A 47 -24.75 -3.39 1.45
N HIS A 48 -25.41 -2.61 0.60
CA HIS A 48 -26.48 -3.08 -0.29
C HIS A 48 -26.37 -2.36 -1.64
N GLY A 49 -26.65 -3.07 -2.72
CA GLY A 49 -26.60 -2.50 -4.06
C GLY A 49 -25.23 -2.59 -4.73
N SER A 50 -25.04 -1.87 -5.83
CA SER A 50 -23.84 -1.98 -6.68
C SER A 50 -22.90 -0.78 -6.58
N SER A 51 -23.34 0.35 -6.02
CA SER A 51 -22.56 1.59 -5.94
C SER A 51 -22.74 2.21 -4.55
N PRO A 52 -21.65 2.66 -3.93
CA PRO A 52 -21.74 3.35 -2.66
C PRO A 52 -22.40 4.73 -2.84
N PRO A 53 -23.06 5.24 -1.81
CA PRO A 53 -23.50 6.64 -1.78
C PRO A 53 -22.29 7.58 -1.78
N GLU A 54 -22.54 8.83 -2.18
CA GLU A 54 -21.53 9.89 -2.06
C GLU A 54 -21.22 10.14 -0.58
N ILE A 55 -19.94 10.12 -0.24
CA ILE A 55 -19.43 10.41 1.12
C ILE A 55 -18.57 11.66 1.05
N ARG A 56 -18.89 12.63 1.91
CA ARG A 56 -18.15 13.88 2.07
C ARG A 56 -17.18 13.76 3.23
N LYS A 57 -16.22 14.66 3.29
CA LYS A 57 -15.23 14.71 4.37
C LYS A 57 -15.89 14.78 5.76
N GLU A 58 -16.97 15.52 5.88
CA GLU A 58 -17.72 15.73 7.14
C GLU A 58 -18.36 14.44 7.65
N ASP A 59 -18.68 13.52 6.74
CA ASP A 59 -19.32 12.24 7.04
C ASP A 59 -18.31 11.18 7.54
N VAL A 60 -17.00 11.46 7.43
CA VAL A 60 -15.94 10.52 7.81
C VAL A 60 -15.43 10.81 9.22
N MET A 61 -15.38 9.78 10.02
CA MET A 61 -14.85 9.85 11.39
C MET A 61 -13.69 8.90 11.54
N VAL A 62 -12.58 9.41 12.08
CA VAL A 62 -11.39 8.65 12.46
C VAL A 62 -11.27 8.63 13.96
N TYR A 63 -11.00 7.48 14.55
CA TYR A 63 -10.82 7.33 15.98
C TYR A 63 -9.50 6.63 16.30
N GLU A 64 -8.72 7.21 17.21
CA GLU A 64 -7.66 6.53 17.94
C GLU A 64 -8.17 6.16 19.34
N GLY A 65 -8.48 4.88 19.55
CA GLY A 65 -9.13 4.42 20.78
C GLY A 65 -10.54 5.02 20.93
N HIS A 66 -10.71 5.93 21.89
CA HIS A 66 -11.97 6.65 22.15
C HIS A 66 -12.00 8.07 21.60
N ASP A 67 -10.86 8.60 21.20
CA ASP A 67 -10.75 9.98 20.76
C ASP A 67 -10.94 10.08 19.25
N ARG A 68 -11.62 11.14 18.83
CA ARG A 68 -11.85 11.46 17.42
C ARG A 68 -10.74 12.36 16.92
N ASP A 69 -10.06 11.95 15.83
CA ASP A 69 -9.05 12.74 15.16
C ASP A 69 -9.69 13.67 14.13
N GLN A 70 -8.98 14.76 13.83
CA GLN A 70 -9.43 15.72 12.83
C GLN A 70 -9.13 15.18 11.42
N VAL A 71 -10.17 15.00 10.61
CA VAL A 71 -10.03 14.72 9.17
C VAL A 71 -9.63 16.02 8.46
N VAL A 72 -8.50 15.98 7.77
CA VAL A 72 -7.95 17.08 6.98
C VAL A 72 -8.47 17.03 5.55
N ASP A 73 -8.30 15.86 4.90
CA ASP A 73 -8.69 15.65 3.52
C ASP A 73 -9.39 14.32 3.31
N TRP A 74 -10.30 14.32 2.34
CA TRP A 74 -10.99 13.14 1.82
C TRP A 74 -11.08 13.26 0.30
N ILE A 75 -10.11 12.66 -0.40
CA ILE A 75 -9.90 12.89 -1.84
C ILE A 75 -10.25 11.60 -2.60
N PRO A 76 -11.24 11.61 -3.51
CA PRO A 76 -11.49 10.46 -4.36
C PRO A 76 -10.27 10.18 -5.26
N LEU A 77 -9.83 8.92 -5.29
CA LEU A 77 -8.68 8.51 -6.10
C LEU A 77 -9.11 8.24 -7.54
N GLN A 78 -9.69 9.28 -8.17
CA GLN A 78 -10.23 9.32 -9.52
C GLN A 78 -9.70 10.57 -10.27
N GLY A 79 -9.88 10.63 -11.58
CA GLY A 79 -9.40 11.75 -12.38
C GLY A 79 -7.89 11.97 -12.23
N ASP A 80 -7.49 13.16 -11.84
CA ASP A 80 -6.07 13.53 -11.65
C ASP A 80 -5.40 12.77 -10.50
N HIS A 81 -6.18 12.19 -9.58
CA HIS A 81 -5.70 11.40 -8.44
C HIS A 81 -5.80 9.87 -8.68
N ALA A 82 -6.15 9.45 -9.91
CA ALA A 82 -6.39 8.04 -10.24
C ALA A 82 -5.12 7.18 -10.30
N GLY A 83 -3.92 7.78 -10.24
CA GLY A 83 -2.63 7.08 -10.37
C GLY A 83 -2.52 5.85 -9.47
N LEU A 84 -2.28 4.69 -10.08
CA LEU A 84 -2.13 3.40 -9.39
C LEU A 84 -0.95 2.63 -9.99
N GLN A 85 -0.13 2.05 -9.12
CA GLN A 85 0.78 0.98 -9.48
C GLN A 85 0.26 -0.33 -8.87
N LEU A 86 -0.06 -1.28 -9.72
CA LEU A 86 -0.60 -2.59 -9.34
C LEU A 86 0.38 -3.69 -9.72
N PHE A 87 0.92 -4.43 -8.74
CA PHE A 87 1.62 -5.66 -9.04
C PHE A 87 0.68 -6.86 -8.97
N VAL A 88 0.73 -7.70 -10.00
CA VAL A 88 0.22 -9.06 -9.96
C VAL A 88 1.37 -9.97 -9.53
N LEU A 89 1.32 -10.45 -8.29
CA LEU A 89 2.34 -11.27 -7.65
C LEU A 89 1.85 -12.72 -7.59
N ILE A 90 2.42 -13.58 -8.42
CA ILE A 90 1.98 -14.96 -8.63
C ILE A 90 2.93 -15.92 -7.94
N ASP A 91 2.38 -16.83 -7.16
CA ASP A 91 3.15 -17.90 -6.55
C ASP A 91 3.59 -18.93 -7.59
N ASP A 92 4.88 -19.07 -7.78
CA ASP A 92 5.46 -20.03 -8.74
C ASP A 92 5.31 -21.48 -8.28
N GLU A 93 4.90 -21.72 -7.03
CA GLU A 93 4.52 -23.01 -6.48
C GLU A 93 3.04 -23.35 -6.68
N SER A 94 2.25 -22.45 -7.25
CA SER A 94 0.87 -22.72 -7.64
C SER A 94 0.83 -23.92 -8.61
N GLY A 95 -0.22 -24.71 -8.49
CA GLY A 95 -0.41 -25.86 -9.38
C GLY A 95 -0.60 -25.43 -10.84
N MET A 96 -0.34 -26.36 -11.76
CA MET A 96 -0.59 -26.18 -13.20
C MET A 96 -2.05 -25.80 -13.52
N SER A 97 -2.96 -26.04 -12.56
CA SER A 97 -4.37 -25.61 -12.64
C SER A 97 -4.52 -24.10 -12.83
N LEU A 98 -3.56 -23.27 -12.37
CA LEU A 98 -3.58 -21.82 -12.60
C LEU A 98 -3.54 -21.49 -14.12
N GLY A 99 -3.07 -22.40 -14.95
CA GLY A 99 -3.07 -22.22 -16.40
C GLY A 99 -4.44 -21.90 -17.00
N THR A 100 -5.51 -22.41 -16.39
CA THR A 100 -6.89 -22.14 -16.85
C THR A 100 -7.37 -20.74 -16.50
N GLN A 101 -6.76 -20.08 -15.50
CA GLN A 101 -7.09 -18.73 -15.06
C GLN A 101 -6.14 -17.64 -15.62
N LEU A 102 -5.05 -18.03 -16.30
CA LEU A 102 -4.11 -17.05 -16.85
C LEU A 102 -4.77 -16.11 -17.86
N ASP A 103 -5.74 -16.59 -18.63
CA ASP A 103 -6.49 -15.73 -19.56
C ASP A 103 -7.40 -14.72 -18.85
N ASP A 104 -7.95 -15.08 -17.70
CA ASP A 104 -8.71 -14.16 -16.86
C ASP A 104 -7.79 -13.04 -16.31
N ILE A 105 -6.59 -13.41 -15.83
CA ILE A 105 -5.59 -12.46 -15.35
C ILE A 105 -5.12 -11.56 -16.51
N ARG A 106 -4.89 -12.12 -17.70
CA ARG A 106 -4.47 -11.36 -18.89
C ARG A 106 -5.51 -10.29 -19.25
N LYS A 107 -6.77 -10.69 -19.35
CA LYS A 107 -7.88 -9.78 -19.66
C LYS A 107 -8.02 -8.69 -18.59
N PHE A 108 -7.87 -9.05 -17.32
CA PHE A 108 -7.88 -8.09 -16.22
C PHE A 108 -6.75 -7.05 -16.36
N ILE A 109 -5.52 -7.47 -16.68
CA ILE A 109 -4.40 -6.56 -16.90
C ILE A 109 -4.70 -5.64 -18.10
N GLU A 110 -5.15 -6.20 -19.21
CA GLU A 110 -5.42 -5.47 -20.45
C GLU A 110 -6.60 -4.48 -20.32
N SER A 111 -7.55 -4.75 -19.41
CA SER A 111 -8.72 -3.89 -19.15
C SER A 111 -8.45 -2.72 -18.19
N GLN A 112 -7.27 -2.65 -17.58
CA GLN A 112 -6.96 -1.59 -16.61
C GLN A 112 -6.98 -0.21 -17.27
N PRO A 113 -7.43 0.84 -16.56
CA PRO A 113 -7.43 2.20 -17.08
C PRO A 113 -5.99 2.69 -17.33
N PRO A 114 -5.78 3.64 -18.26
CA PRO A 114 -4.45 4.17 -18.59
C PRO A 114 -3.70 4.79 -17.40
N THR A 115 -4.42 5.17 -16.35
CA THR A 115 -3.87 5.70 -15.09
C THR A 115 -3.29 4.62 -14.18
N THR A 116 -3.54 3.34 -14.49
CA THR A 116 -2.98 2.19 -13.77
C THR A 116 -1.74 1.67 -14.49
N LYS A 117 -0.62 1.59 -13.79
CA LYS A 117 0.58 0.89 -14.25
C LYS A 117 0.59 -0.51 -13.65
N VAL A 118 0.69 -1.53 -14.50
CA VAL A 118 0.68 -2.92 -14.04
C VAL A 118 2.07 -3.53 -14.14
N GLY A 119 2.52 -4.10 -13.03
CA GLY A 119 3.71 -4.96 -12.94
C GLY A 119 3.33 -6.42 -12.77
N VAL A 120 4.21 -7.32 -13.17
CA VAL A 120 4.06 -8.77 -12.99
C VAL A 120 5.31 -9.32 -12.31
N ALA A 121 5.13 -10.05 -11.22
CA ALA A 121 6.21 -10.69 -10.50
C ALA A 121 5.81 -12.12 -10.08
N TYR A 122 6.82 -12.95 -9.86
CA TYR A 122 6.67 -14.33 -9.43
C TYR A 122 7.38 -14.58 -8.11
N MET A 123 6.73 -15.28 -7.19
CA MET A 123 7.33 -15.68 -5.93
C MET A 123 8.19 -16.93 -6.17
N GLN A 124 9.50 -16.81 -5.91
CA GLN A 124 10.44 -17.91 -6.09
C GLN A 124 11.36 -18.00 -4.89
N ASN A 125 11.24 -19.07 -4.11
CA ASN A 125 12.10 -19.35 -2.96
C ASN A 125 12.28 -18.12 -2.02
N GLY A 126 11.17 -17.46 -1.68
CA GLY A 126 11.14 -16.29 -0.80
C GLY A 126 11.57 -14.97 -1.44
N ILE A 127 11.72 -14.90 -2.76
CA ILE A 127 12.11 -13.70 -3.51
C ILE A 127 11.05 -13.37 -4.55
N ALA A 128 10.73 -12.08 -4.70
CA ALA A 128 9.93 -11.62 -5.82
C ALA A 128 10.81 -11.43 -7.08
N ARG A 129 10.55 -12.24 -8.08
CA ARG A 129 11.17 -12.12 -9.41
C ARG A 129 10.28 -11.27 -10.28
N VAL A 130 10.65 -10.01 -10.45
CA VAL A 130 9.93 -9.08 -11.32
C VAL A 130 10.16 -9.51 -12.76
N ALA A 131 9.08 -9.92 -13.44
CA ALA A 131 9.06 -10.24 -14.86
C ALA A 131 8.76 -9.01 -15.72
N GLN A 132 7.99 -8.07 -15.16
CA GLN A 132 7.66 -6.79 -15.76
C GLN A 132 7.48 -5.73 -14.66
N ASP A 133 8.23 -4.66 -14.74
CA ASP A 133 8.03 -3.49 -13.89
C ASP A 133 6.70 -2.79 -14.22
N PRO A 134 6.12 -2.01 -13.28
CA PRO A 134 4.86 -1.31 -13.53
C PRO A 134 4.91 -0.45 -14.80
N THR A 135 4.06 -0.77 -15.76
CA THR A 135 3.96 -0.08 -17.06
C THR A 135 2.50 0.23 -17.41
N SER A 136 2.26 1.33 -18.10
CA SER A 136 0.98 1.66 -18.72
C SER A 136 0.75 0.93 -20.05
N ASP A 137 1.77 0.25 -20.60
CA ASP A 137 1.59 -0.70 -21.70
C ASP A 137 1.09 -2.04 -21.14
N HIS A 138 -0.23 -2.13 -21.01
CA HIS A 138 -0.90 -3.30 -20.42
C HIS A 138 -0.70 -4.55 -21.28
N ALA A 139 -0.56 -4.42 -22.59
CA ALA A 139 -0.27 -5.54 -23.47
C ALA A 139 1.15 -6.09 -23.21
N GLN A 140 2.12 -5.22 -22.90
CA GLN A 140 3.45 -5.63 -22.47
C GLN A 140 3.40 -6.34 -21.12
N ALA A 141 2.67 -5.79 -20.14
CA ALA A 141 2.49 -6.42 -18.83
C ALA A 141 1.84 -7.81 -18.96
N ALA A 142 0.81 -7.94 -19.77
CA ALA A 142 0.12 -9.20 -20.01
C ALA A 142 1.01 -10.27 -20.68
N LYS A 143 1.97 -9.88 -21.52
CA LYS A 143 2.95 -10.80 -22.12
C LYS A 143 3.93 -11.39 -21.12
N ALA A 144 4.12 -10.76 -19.96
CA ALA A 144 4.98 -11.28 -18.90
C ALA A 144 4.32 -12.41 -18.10
N LEU A 145 3.03 -12.67 -18.31
CA LEU A 145 2.34 -13.80 -17.72
C LEU A 145 2.81 -15.13 -18.31
N ARG A 146 3.16 -16.06 -17.43
CA ARG A 146 3.55 -17.43 -17.75
C ARG A 146 2.95 -18.43 -16.75
N LEU A 147 2.96 -19.67 -17.09
CA LEU A 147 2.62 -20.75 -16.15
C LEU A 147 3.60 -20.76 -14.97
N PRO A 148 3.12 -21.08 -13.75
CA PRO A 148 3.98 -21.39 -12.61
C PRO A 148 4.92 -22.55 -12.95
N MET A 149 6.13 -22.49 -12.43
CA MET A 149 7.14 -23.52 -12.69
C MET A 149 7.04 -24.71 -11.73
N GLY A 150 6.25 -24.59 -10.67
CA GLY A 150 6.07 -25.64 -9.67
C GLY A 150 7.32 -25.93 -8.83
N ALA A 151 8.30 -25.06 -8.86
CA ALA A 151 9.59 -25.23 -8.19
C ALA A 151 9.57 -24.55 -6.82
N GLY A 152 9.19 -25.29 -5.79
CA GLY A 152 9.37 -24.85 -4.41
C GLY A 152 10.85 -24.91 -3.99
N GLY A 153 11.30 -23.93 -3.25
CA GLY A 153 12.61 -23.89 -2.61
C GLY A 153 12.51 -24.08 -1.10
N VAL A 154 13.66 -24.30 -0.46
CA VAL A 154 13.73 -24.48 1.02
C VAL A 154 13.27 -23.21 1.77
N ASN A 155 13.35 -22.04 1.11
CA ASN A 155 12.94 -20.75 1.67
C ASN A 155 11.59 -20.25 1.06
N ALA A 156 10.79 -21.16 0.53
CA ALA A 156 9.54 -20.81 -0.10
C ALA A 156 8.55 -20.27 0.94
N SER A 157 8.45 -18.95 0.96
CA SER A 157 7.48 -18.21 1.75
C SER A 157 6.87 -17.11 0.87
N PRO A 158 5.55 -17.08 0.72
CA PRO A 158 4.89 -16.01 0.01
C PRO A 158 5.09 -14.65 0.70
N TYR A 159 5.26 -14.67 2.03
CA TYR A 159 5.44 -13.46 2.85
C TYR A 159 6.84 -12.88 2.69
N PHE A 160 7.88 -13.71 2.59
CA PHE A 160 9.21 -13.24 2.21
C PHE A 160 9.21 -12.59 0.83
N SER A 161 8.55 -13.22 -0.12
CA SER A 161 8.47 -12.68 -1.48
C SER A 161 7.72 -11.36 -1.53
N LEU A 162 6.64 -11.20 -0.75
CA LEU A 162 5.94 -9.94 -0.64
C LEU A 162 6.82 -8.85 0.01
N SER A 163 7.48 -9.15 1.13
CA SER A 163 8.42 -8.23 1.78
C SER A 163 9.56 -7.82 0.84
N ASP A 164 10.11 -8.77 0.07
CA ASP A 164 11.16 -8.51 -0.91
C ASP A 164 10.68 -7.58 -2.03
N LEU A 165 9.46 -7.79 -2.54
CA LEU A 165 8.82 -6.90 -3.51
C LEU A 165 8.65 -5.48 -2.95
N VAL A 166 8.05 -5.37 -1.77
CA VAL A 166 7.79 -4.08 -1.11
C VAL A 166 9.06 -3.28 -0.90
N LYS A 167 10.14 -3.92 -0.42
CA LYS A 167 11.43 -3.28 -0.16
C LYS A 167 12.15 -2.81 -1.42
N LYS A 168 11.95 -3.49 -2.53
CA LYS A 168 12.55 -3.15 -3.83
C LYS A 168 11.71 -2.17 -4.64
N TRP A 169 10.44 -1.99 -4.28
CA TRP A 169 9.52 -1.13 -5.01
C TRP A 169 9.76 0.34 -4.67
N PRO A 170 10.21 1.17 -5.62
CA PRO A 170 10.50 2.56 -5.34
C PRO A 170 9.29 3.32 -4.79
N ALA A 171 9.55 4.25 -3.87
CA ALA A 171 8.52 5.15 -3.38
C ALA A 171 7.98 6.01 -4.53
N THR A 172 6.68 6.26 -4.52
CA THR A 172 5.98 7.04 -5.54
C THR A 172 4.82 7.81 -4.89
N ASN A 173 4.36 8.86 -5.55
CA ASN A 173 3.16 9.59 -5.14
C ASN A 173 1.86 8.90 -5.60
N GLU A 174 1.97 7.87 -6.46
CA GLU A 174 0.83 7.06 -6.87
C GLU A 174 0.50 6.06 -5.76
N ARG A 175 -0.77 5.72 -5.59
CA ARG A 175 -1.16 4.61 -4.70
C ARG A 175 -0.58 3.30 -5.22
N ARG A 176 -0.30 2.38 -4.31
CA ARG A 176 0.28 1.07 -4.62
C ARG A 176 -0.61 -0.05 -4.13
N ALA A 177 -0.79 -1.06 -4.94
CA ALA A 177 -1.54 -2.26 -4.58
C ALA A 177 -0.88 -3.53 -5.10
N VAL A 178 -1.08 -4.64 -4.42
CA VAL A 178 -0.67 -5.98 -4.85
C VAL A 178 -1.90 -6.86 -4.96
N LEU A 179 -2.05 -7.53 -6.09
CA LEU A 179 -2.88 -8.71 -6.23
C LEU A 179 -2.00 -9.95 -6.10
N MET A 180 -2.09 -10.60 -4.97
CA MET A 180 -1.32 -11.81 -4.64
C MET A 180 -2.14 -13.04 -5.03
N ILE A 181 -1.55 -13.99 -5.74
CA ILE A 181 -2.18 -15.25 -6.14
C ILE A 181 -1.34 -16.38 -5.57
N SER A 182 -1.81 -17.03 -4.50
CA SER A 182 -1.03 -18.01 -3.73
C SER A 182 -1.94 -18.96 -2.95
N ASP A 183 -1.38 -20.04 -2.43
CA ASP A 183 -2.03 -20.88 -1.43
C ASP A 183 -1.84 -20.36 0.01
N GLY A 184 -1.00 -19.34 0.20
CA GLY A 184 -0.72 -18.72 1.49
C GLY A 184 0.10 -19.58 2.45
N ILE A 185 0.62 -20.73 2.01
CA ILE A 185 1.36 -21.65 2.87
C ILE A 185 2.81 -21.18 3.00
N ASP A 186 3.23 -20.80 4.20
CA ASP A 186 4.64 -20.59 4.49
C ASP A 186 5.37 -21.92 4.69
N ARG A 187 6.16 -22.30 3.70
CA ARG A 187 6.91 -23.55 3.73
C ARG A 187 8.24 -23.43 4.46
N TYR A 188 8.69 -22.21 4.71
CA TYR A 188 9.92 -21.95 5.45
C TYR A 188 9.72 -22.06 6.95
N TYR A 189 8.71 -21.35 7.48
CA TYR A 189 8.40 -21.36 8.91
C TYR A 189 7.58 -22.58 9.32
N GLY A 190 6.79 -23.07 8.40
CA GLY A 190 5.78 -24.09 8.66
C GLY A 190 4.43 -23.45 8.99
N THR A 191 3.42 -23.87 8.27
CA THR A 191 2.07 -23.35 8.41
C THR A 191 1.31 -24.17 9.46
N GLY A 192 0.72 -23.52 10.46
CA GLY A 192 -0.07 -24.23 11.50
C GLY A 192 0.01 -23.61 12.88
N ASP A 193 0.59 -22.43 13.01
CA ASP A 193 0.58 -21.64 14.25
C ASP A 193 -0.29 -20.39 14.07
N LEU A 194 -0.83 -19.89 15.19
CA LEU A 194 -1.58 -18.63 15.22
C LEU A 194 -0.70 -17.40 14.95
N GLN A 195 0.61 -17.54 15.07
CA GLN A 195 1.57 -16.46 14.86
C GLN A 195 2.63 -16.92 13.87
N ASP A 196 2.63 -16.27 12.72
CA ASP A 196 3.70 -16.39 11.73
C ASP A 196 4.48 -15.06 11.70
N PRO A 197 5.72 -15.01 12.21
CA PRO A 197 6.49 -13.78 12.29
C PRO A 197 6.83 -13.18 10.91
N TYR A 198 6.78 -13.97 9.85
CA TYR A 198 7.05 -13.52 8.49
C TYR A 198 5.82 -12.93 7.83
N LEU A 199 4.63 -13.45 8.15
CA LEU A 199 3.37 -12.82 7.84
C LEU A 199 3.28 -11.44 8.52
N ASP A 200 3.56 -11.38 9.84
CA ASP A 200 3.57 -10.12 10.58
C ASP A 200 4.54 -9.11 9.99
N ALA A 201 5.75 -9.55 9.62
CA ALA A 201 6.75 -8.70 8.97
C ALA A 201 6.28 -8.20 7.60
N ALA A 202 5.62 -9.06 6.79
CA ALA A 202 5.09 -8.66 5.49
C ALA A 202 3.94 -7.65 5.62
N ILE A 203 3.06 -7.83 6.59
CA ILE A 203 2.00 -6.88 6.93
C ILE A 203 2.60 -5.53 7.36
N ASP A 204 3.66 -5.56 8.18
CA ASP A 204 4.36 -4.35 8.62
C ASP A 204 5.04 -3.63 7.47
N ASP A 205 5.74 -4.34 6.60
CA ASP A 205 6.43 -3.78 5.43
C ASP A 205 5.41 -3.14 4.46
N ALA A 206 4.31 -3.86 4.15
CA ALA A 206 3.25 -3.34 3.28
C ALA A 206 2.55 -2.12 3.90
N GLY A 207 2.20 -2.18 5.19
CA GLY A 207 1.52 -1.08 5.87
C GLY A 207 2.38 0.18 5.99
N LYS A 208 3.68 0.07 6.32
CA LYS A 208 4.63 1.21 6.32
C LYS A 208 4.80 1.83 4.95
N ALA A 209 4.71 1.01 3.91
CA ALA A 209 4.80 1.48 2.53
C ALA A 209 3.45 1.99 1.98
N GLY A 210 2.34 1.89 2.73
CA GLY A 210 0.99 2.26 2.27
C GLY A 210 0.48 1.38 1.12
N ILE A 211 0.89 0.11 1.08
CA ILE A 211 0.52 -0.85 0.04
C ILE A 211 -0.66 -1.68 0.50
N ILE A 212 -1.73 -1.70 -0.29
CA ILE A 212 -2.89 -2.56 -0.08
C ILE A 212 -2.61 -3.91 -0.75
N VAL A 213 -2.82 -5.00 -0.02
CA VAL A 213 -2.66 -6.36 -0.55
C VAL A 213 -4.00 -7.05 -0.60
N SER A 214 -4.45 -7.40 -1.80
CA SER A 214 -5.57 -8.33 -2.01
C SER A 214 -5.03 -9.68 -2.46
N ALA A 215 -5.72 -10.75 -2.10
CA ALA A 215 -5.28 -12.10 -2.42
C ALA A 215 -6.38 -12.92 -3.09
N ILE A 216 -6.01 -13.76 -4.06
CA ILE A 216 -6.87 -14.83 -4.56
C ILE A 216 -6.23 -16.15 -4.14
N TYR A 217 -6.93 -16.95 -3.38
CA TYR A 217 -6.48 -18.30 -3.03
C TYR A 217 -6.47 -19.19 -4.27
N THR A 218 -5.37 -19.92 -4.44
CA THR A 218 -5.24 -20.99 -5.42
C THR A 218 -4.40 -22.12 -4.78
N PRO A 219 -4.81 -23.37 -4.88
CA PRO A 219 -4.05 -24.45 -4.26
C PRO A 219 -2.66 -24.58 -4.89
N GLY A 220 -1.67 -24.84 -4.07
CA GLY A 220 -0.29 -25.10 -4.49
C GLY A 220 -0.13 -26.44 -5.21
N ALA A 221 1.06 -26.69 -5.73
CA ALA A 221 1.45 -27.97 -6.33
C ALA A 221 2.00 -28.95 -5.28
N GLY A 222 1.86 -30.25 -5.56
CA GLY A 222 2.50 -31.33 -4.80
C GLY A 222 1.77 -31.76 -3.53
N HIS A 223 2.41 -32.62 -2.73
CA HIS A 223 1.80 -33.27 -1.56
C HIS A 223 1.38 -32.28 -0.46
N PHE A 224 2.12 -31.20 -0.25
CA PHE A 224 1.81 -30.19 0.76
C PHE A 224 0.52 -29.41 0.45
N ALA A 225 0.20 -29.24 -0.83
CA ALA A 225 -1.02 -28.56 -1.27
C ALA A 225 -2.31 -29.36 -0.97
N HIS A 226 -2.22 -30.62 -0.60
CA HIS A 226 -3.35 -31.48 -0.30
C HIS A 226 -3.57 -31.69 1.20
N SER A 227 -2.74 -31.12 2.08
CA SER A 227 -2.98 -31.13 3.51
C SER A 227 -4.11 -30.16 3.84
N TYR A 228 -5.24 -30.67 4.34
CA TYR A 228 -6.37 -29.84 4.78
C TYR A 228 -5.93 -28.75 5.77
N TRP A 229 -5.08 -29.09 6.74
CA TRP A 229 -4.60 -28.16 7.75
C TRP A 229 -3.74 -27.04 7.15
N GLN A 230 -2.82 -27.38 6.26
CA GLN A 230 -1.98 -26.36 5.62
C GLN A 230 -2.80 -25.43 4.73
N SER A 231 -3.71 -25.98 3.92
CA SER A 231 -4.62 -25.18 3.11
C SER A 231 -5.50 -24.27 3.96
N TYR A 232 -6.00 -24.77 5.09
CA TYR A 232 -6.81 -24.00 6.03
C TYR A 232 -6.03 -22.80 6.61
N TRP A 233 -4.82 -23.05 7.13
CA TRP A 233 -3.97 -22.01 7.67
C TRP A 233 -3.48 -21.03 6.60
N GLY A 234 -3.09 -21.51 5.43
CA GLY A 234 -2.71 -20.66 4.31
C GLY A 234 -3.81 -19.65 3.95
N GLN A 235 -5.08 -20.11 3.94
CA GLN A 235 -6.22 -19.22 3.70
C GLN A 235 -6.46 -18.22 4.84
N ILE A 236 -6.26 -18.63 6.11
CA ILE A 236 -6.31 -17.72 7.26
C ILE A 236 -5.25 -16.63 7.12
N TYR A 237 -4.02 -17.00 6.79
CA TYR A 237 -2.92 -16.05 6.63
C TYR A 237 -3.16 -15.08 5.46
N LEU A 238 -3.69 -15.55 4.32
CA LEU A 238 -4.09 -14.65 3.22
C LEU A 238 -5.19 -13.70 3.64
N SER A 239 -6.17 -14.17 4.42
CA SER A 239 -7.25 -13.34 4.95
C SER A 239 -6.71 -12.29 5.91
N GLU A 240 -5.82 -12.67 6.81
CA GLU A 240 -5.18 -11.76 7.76
C GLU A 240 -4.32 -10.71 7.07
N LEU A 241 -3.50 -11.11 6.09
CA LEU A 241 -2.70 -10.19 5.28
C LEU A 241 -3.56 -9.14 4.59
N ALA A 242 -4.64 -9.59 3.92
CA ALA A 242 -5.54 -8.71 3.22
C ALA A 242 -6.26 -7.74 4.19
N ASP A 243 -6.86 -8.24 5.25
CA ASP A 243 -7.56 -7.44 6.26
C ASP A 243 -6.65 -6.39 6.90
N LYS A 244 -5.46 -6.79 7.34
CA LYS A 244 -4.49 -5.91 8.01
C LYS A 244 -3.91 -4.82 7.08
N THR A 245 -3.97 -5.02 5.76
CA THR A 245 -3.50 -4.05 4.75
C THR A 245 -4.64 -3.28 4.07
N GLY A 246 -5.91 -3.57 4.40
CA GLY A 246 -7.09 -2.90 3.82
C GLY A 246 -7.53 -3.47 2.47
N GLY A 247 -7.04 -4.65 2.11
CA GLY A 247 -7.45 -5.40 0.93
C GLY A 247 -8.54 -6.42 1.21
N GLU A 248 -8.64 -7.45 0.37
CA GLU A 248 -9.58 -8.56 0.53
C GLU A 248 -8.99 -9.86 0.02
N ALA A 249 -9.29 -10.96 0.72
CA ALA A 249 -8.93 -12.31 0.30
C ALA A 249 -10.14 -13.01 -0.32
N TYR A 250 -9.97 -13.45 -1.56
CA TYR A 250 -11.02 -14.08 -2.36
C TYR A 250 -10.87 -15.59 -2.41
N TYR A 251 -11.99 -16.26 -2.63
CA TYR A 251 -12.08 -17.72 -2.77
C TYR A 251 -11.60 -18.49 -1.53
N ILE A 252 -11.88 -17.91 -0.35
CA ILE A 252 -11.57 -18.54 0.94
C ILE A 252 -12.64 -19.56 1.32
N GLY A 253 -12.23 -20.64 2.00
CA GLY A 253 -13.12 -21.75 2.40
C GLY A 253 -13.19 -22.90 1.41
N PHE A 254 -12.48 -22.83 0.30
CA PHE A 254 -12.45 -23.88 -0.73
C PHE A 254 -11.11 -24.60 -0.75
N THR A 255 -11.11 -25.87 -1.18
CA THR A 255 -9.88 -26.68 -1.25
C THR A 255 -9.37 -26.89 -2.69
N GLY A 256 -10.24 -26.70 -3.68
CA GLY A 256 -9.89 -26.78 -5.11
C GLY A 256 -9.49 -25.43 -5.69
N ALA A 257 -9.02 -25.42 -6.92
CA ALA A 257 -8.82 -24.17 -7.67
C ALA A 257 -10.16 -23.59 -8.11
N PRO A 258 -10.33 -22.26 -8.13
CA PRO A 258 -11.51 -21.65 -8.71
C PRO A 258 -11.61 -21.93 -10.21
N VAL A 259 -12.79 -22.12 -10.72
CA VAL A 259 -13.02 -22.36 -12.16
C VAL A 259 -12.62 -21.14 -12.99
N SER A 260 -12.88 -19.93 -12.46
CA SER A 260 -12.55 -18.66 -13.10
C SER A 260 -12.22 -17.61 -12.03
N PHE A 261 -11.28 -16.73 -12.34
CA PHE A 261 -10.96 -15.56 -11.51
C PHE A 261 -11.83 -14.33 -11.82
N VAL A 262 -12.59 -14.35 -12.90
CA VAL A 262 -13.37 -13.19 -13.35
C VAL A 262 -14.22 -12.55 -12.24
N PRO A 263 -15.00 -13.27 -11.43
CA PRO A 263 -15.82 -12.63 -10.39
C PRO A 263 -14.99 -11.88 -9.35
N TYR A 264 -13.85 -12.44 -8.95
CA TYR A 264 -12.95 -11.87 -7.94
C TYR A 264 -12.19 -10.66 -8.49
N LEU A 265 -11.71 -10.75 -9.74
CA LEU A 265 -11.05 -9.65 -10.44
C LEU A 265 -11.99 -8.47 -10.66
N GLN A 266 -13.26 -8.73 -11.01
CA GLN A 266 -14.29 -7.69 -11.13
C GLN A 266 -14.60 -7.02 -9.79
N THR A 267 -14.60 -7.79 -8.68
CA THR A 267 -14.78 -7.23 -7.34
C THR A 267 -13.58 -6.36 -6.97
N LEU A 268 -12.35 -6.83 -7.20
CA LEU A 268 -11.14 -6.05 -6.99
C LEU A 268 -11.16 -4.75 -7.79
N GLU A 269 -11.55 -4.80 -9.07
CA GLU A 269 -11.63 -3.62 -9.92
C GLU A 269 -12.60 -2.58 -9.36
N LYS A 270 -13.79 -2.99 -8.91
CA LYS A 270 -14.75 -2.10 -8.24
C LYS A 270 -14.17 -1.48 -6.97
N ARG A 271 -13.46 -2.27 -6.15
CA ARG A 271 -12.79 -1.76 -4.94
C ARG A 271 -11.76 -0.70 -5.29
N LEU A 272 -10.90 -0.95 -6.29
CA LEU A 272 -9.88 0.01 -6.75
C LEU A 272 -10.50 1.31 -7.29
N GLN A 273 -11.68 1.25 -7.90
CA GLN A 273 -12.41 2.43 -8.39
C GLN A 273 -13.08 3.24 -7.27
N ASN A 274 -13.38 2.62 -6.13
CA ASN A 274 -14.07 3.23 -4.99
C ASN A 274 -13.10 3.59 -3.84
N GLN A 275 -11.88 3.95 -4.16
CA GLN A 275 -10.86 4.33 -3.18
C GLN A 275 -10.74 5.83 -3.01
N TYR A 276 -10.45 6.23 -1.77
CA TYR A 276 -10.22 7.60 -1.34
C TYR A 276 -8.92 7.70 -0.55
N LEU A 277 -8.23 8.83 -0.68
CA LEU A 277 -7.14 9.19 0.21
C LEU A 277 -7.73 9.95 1.40
N LEU A 278 -7.63 9.35 2.57
CA LEU A 278 -7.96 9.99 3.84
C LEU A 278 -6.69 10.57 4.44
N SER A 279 -6.73 11.86 4.78
CA SER A 279 -5.71 12.55 5.56
C SER A 279 -6.31 13.00 6.88
N PHE A 280 -5.64 12.72 7.99
CA PHE A 280 -6.08 13.12 9.32
C PHE A 280 -4.89 13.49 10.21
N LEU A 281 -5.15 14.23 11.28
CA LEU A 281 -4.14 14.60 12.26
C LEU A 281 -4.19 13.59 13.40
N PRO A 282 -3.20 12.67 13.49
CA PRO A 282 -3.09 11.74 14.61
C PRO A 282 -2.68 12.49 15.87
N LYS A 283 -2.89 11.89 17.04
CA LYS A 283 -2.40 12.45 18.28
C LYS A 283 -0.88 12.58 18.26
N PRO A 284 -0.34 13.75 18.66
CA PRO A 284 1.10 13.96 18.69
C PRO A 284 1.78 12.98 19.67
N GLU A 285 2.79 12.28 19.19
CA GLU A 285 3.64 11.44 20.03
C GLU A 285 5.12 11.65 19.74
N LYS A 286 5.95 11.54 20.78
CA LYS A 286 7.39 11.75 20.72
C LYS A 286 8.16 10.71 19.91
N LYS A 287 7.55 9.58 19.58
CA LYS A 287 8.18 8.48 18.86
C LYS A 287 7.33 8.04 17.69
N ALA A 288 8.00 7.72 16.58
CA ALA A 288 7.36 7.05 15.47
C ALA A 288 6.78 5.69 15.92
N GLY A 289 5.62 5.35 15.41
CA GLY A 289 4.97 4.10 15.79
C GLY A 289 3.67 3.82 15.06
N TRP A 290 3.15 2.61 15.28
CA TRP A 290 1.84 2.22 14.80
C TRP A 290 0.73 2.84 15.66
N ARG A 291 -0.30 3.38 14.99
CA ARG A 291 -1.55 3.86 15.59
C ARG A 291 -2.68 2.96 15.16
N GLN A 292 -3.40 2.43 16.14
CA GLN A 292 -4.64 1.71 15.87
C GLN A 292 -5.73 2.73 15.55
N ILE A 293 -6.33 2.59 14.39
CA ILE A 293 -7.39 3.48 13.93
C ILE A 293 -8.67 2.70 13.66
N ARG A 294 -9.80 3.38 13.80
CA ARG A 294 -11.11 2.88 13.45
C ARG A 294 -11.86 3.94 12.65
N LEU A 295 -12.32 3.56 11.47
CA LEU A 295 -13.11 4.44 10.61
C LEU A 295 -14.60 4.20 10.81
N GLN A 296 -15.37 5.26 10.74
CA GLN A 296 -16.83 5.24 10.72
C GLN A 296 -17.36 6.27 9.73
N SER A 297 -18.52 6.01 9.17
CA SER A 297 -19.27 6.97 8.36
C SER A 297 -20.59 7.32 9.05
N GLU A 298 -20.99 8.59 8.96
CA GLU A 298 -22.33 9.03 9.34
C GLU A 298 -23.37 8.59 8.32
N ILE A 299 -22.96 8.26 7.10
CA ILE A 299 -23.84 7.78 6.05
C ILE A 299 -24.17 6.30 6.28
N ALA A 300 -25.45 5.99 6.41
CA ALA A 300 -25.90 4.61 6.55
C ALA A 300 -25.73 3.82 5.25
N GLY A 301 -25.54 2.50 5.38
CA GLY A 301 -25.48 1.59 4.23
C GLY A 301 -24.14 1.54 3.52
N VAL A 302 -23.06 2.00 4.16
CA VAL A 302 -21.70 1.96 3.64
C VAL A 302 -20.74 1.44 4.69
N ASP A 303 -19.69 0.76 4.24
CA ASP A 303 -18.52 0.39 5.02
C ASP A 303 -17.28 1.13 4.51
N LEU A 304 -16.46 1.62 5.44
CA LEU A 304 -15.16 2.21 5.18
C LEU A 304 -14.09 1.18 5.53
N ILE A 305 -13.43 0.64 4.52
CA ILE A 305 -12.45 -0.43 4.67
C ILE A 305 -11.05 0.13 4.47
N SER A 306 -10.18 -0.09 5.44
CA SER A 306 -8.78 0.30 5.42
C SER A 306 -7.96 -0.62 6.31
N ALA A 307 -6.63 -0.49 6.27
CA ALA A 307 -5.80 -1.03 7.33
C ALA A 307 -6.27 -0.50 8.69
N GLY A 308 -6.40 -1.37 9.68
CA GLY A 308 -6.83 -0.99 11.04
C GLY A 308 -5.77 -0.22 11.84
N ARG A 309 -4.60 0.05 11.23
CA ARG A 309 -3.49 0.81 11.81
C ARG A 309 -2.73 1.59 10.76
N VAL A 310 -2.13 2.69 11.16
CA VAL A 310 -1.29 3.54 10.31
C VAL A 310 0.05 3.79 10.99
N TRP A 311 1.11 3.86 10.21
CA TRP A 311 2.43 4.24 10.70
C TRP A 311 2.55 5.76 10.72
N VAL A 312 2.83 6.32 11.89
CA VAL A 312 3.03 7.77 12.06
C VAL A 312 4.49 8.03 12.40
N ALA A 313 5.12 8.95 11.68
CA ALA A 313 6.49 9.39 11.97
C ALA A 313 6.55 10.15 13.30
N ALA A 314 7.74 10.22 13.91
CA ALA A 314 7.94 11.08 15.08
C ALA A 314 7.81 12.56 14.67
N GLU A 315 7.33 13.40 15.59
CA GLU A 315 7.44 14.86 15.42
C GLU A 315 8.92 15.26 15.34
N GLU A 316 9.29 15.94 14.26
CA GLU A 316 10.57 16.64 14.20
C GLU A 316 10.52 17.85 15.15
N LYS A 317 11.52 17.92 16.06
CA LYS A 317 11.66 19.02 17.03
C LYS A 317 12.26 20.25 16.39
#